data_9f387331a5d30e3bb7c5ae72015c9756
#
_entry.id   9f387331a5d30e3bb7c5ae72015c9756
#
_cell.length_a   1.000
_cell.length_b   1.000
_cell.length_c   1.000
_cell.angle_alpha   90.00
_cell.angle_beta   90.00
_cell.angle_gamma   90.00
#
_symmetry.space_group_name_H-M   'P 1'
#
loop_
_entity.id
_entity.type
_entity.pdbx_description
1 polymer ?
#
loop_
_entity_poly.entity_id
_entity_poly.type
_entity_poly.pdbx_seq_one_letter_code
_entity_poly.pdbx_strand_id
1 'polypeptide(L)'
;FDRWQQGKANEGEGTMWLSRQHHDMQIKGNPVGYYIPDYNSLDISNGTLLVLAHYNVQNDKINRKIRLVDDVVYEVDLATRKIIWTWKASDHIDEMGFDNAALKAMQNYENEPKTEGGGFDWFHQNCVSYLGPNKWFNGGDRRFHPDNLILDSREAGILAIVDRQSGRIVWRAGPYYRDGDDKKLGWIIGPHHTHMIAKGLPGEGNILVFDNGGQSGYGPPSDMAPNGIGVMRRQHTRVIEFNPLTKEIVWEYSPSTANKPDQVLGIKLFSPFISSAQRLPNGNTLITEGANGRVVEITKDFDLVWEYISPYLWDSSAPGARNLVYRAYRVPYDWVPQLSKPPEIPVDPGANYRFVIPAEDGSKPDFGIGRTPIWKRQTGGQ
;
A
#
# COMPACT_ATOMS: atom_id res chain seq x y z
N PHE A 1 -1.03 19.03 13.07
CA PHE A 1 0.11 18.43 13.75
C PHE A 1 1.16 19.50 13.96
N ASP A 2 1.13 20.17 15.12
CA ASP A 2 2.16 21.11 15.49
C ASP A 2 3.41 20.34 15.88
N ARG A 3 4.35 20.19 14.96
CA ARG A 3 5.71 19.75 15.20
C ARG A 3 5.84 18.46 16.04
N TRP A 4 5.89 17.36 15.40
CA TRP A 4 6.37 16.11 16.01
C TRP A 4 7.89 16.21 16.14
N GLN A 5 8.36 16.24 17.36
CA GLN A 5 9.77 16.16 17.62
C GLN A 5 10.26 14.81 17.10
N GLN A 6 11.21 14.85 16.20
CA GLN A 6 12.01 13.68 15.90
C GLN A 6 12.44 13.14 17.25
N GLY A 7 12.08 11.89 17.56
CA GLY A 7 12.31 11.37 18.90
C GLY A 7 13.76 11.55 19.30
N LYS A 8 14.02 11.68 20.60
CA LYS A 8 15.36 11.85 21.16
C LYS A 8 16.38 10.81 20.71
N ALA A 9 15.94 9.68 20.18
CA ALA A 9 16.79 8.69 19.55
C ALA A 9 17.64 9.24 18.41
N ASN A 10 17.20 10.34 17.81
CA ASN A 10 17.93 11.08 16.78
C ASN A 10 18.52 12.39 17.32
N GLU A 11 18.53 12.58 18.64
CA GLU A 11 19.21 13.70 19.28
C GLU A 11 20.70 13.58 19.01
N GLY A 12 21.22 14.54 18.36
CA GLY A 12 22.63 14.61 17.90
C GLY A 12 22.72 14.93 16.42
N GLU A 13 21.65 14.73 15.67
CA GLU A 13 21.60 14.97 14.23
C GLU A 13 20.89 16.27 13.86
N GLY A 14 20.95 17.26 14.74
CA GLY A 14 20.48 18.60 14.42
C GLY A 14 19.05 18.89 14.89
N THR A 15 18.76 20.18 14.97
CA THR A 15 17.54 20.77 15.50
C THR A 15 16.37 20.78 14.52
N MET A 16 16.42 20.01 13.45
CA MET A 16 15.33 19.97 12.47
C MET A 16 14.16 19.12 12.96
N TRP A 17 13.01 19.75 13.02
CA TRP A 17 11.74 19.09 13.22
C TRP A 17 11.30 18.43 11.91
N LEU A 18 11.34 17.10 11.85
CA LEU A 18 10.80 16.35 10.73
C LEU A 18 9.53 15.66 11.18
N SER A 19 8.49 15.79 10.38
CA SER A 19 7.36 14.87 10.49
C SER A 19 7.83 13.49 10.06
N ARG A 20 7.67 12.50 10.92
CA ARG A 20 8.00 11.11 10.59
C ARG A 20 6.76 10.29 10.20
N GLN A 21 5.64 10.97 10.04
CA GLN A 21 4.46 10.35 9.44
C GLN A 21 4.81 9.87 8.03
N HIS A 22 4.38 8.66 7.72
CA HIS A 22 4.57 8.08 6.40
C HIS A 22 3.37 7.25 5.98
N HIS A 23 3.26 6.98 4.69
CA HIS A 23 2.38 6.06 3.99
C HIS A 23 0.88 6.21 4.26
N ASP A 24 0.40 6.19 5.50
CA ASP A 24 -1.03 6.08 5.74
C ASP A 24 -1.54 6.88 6.96
N MET A 25 -2.80 7.28 6.86
CA MET A 25 -3.59 7.82 7.95
C MET A 25 -5.07 7.49 7.69
N GLN A 26 -5.84 7.24 8.75
CA GLN A 26 -7.26 6.94 8.62
C GLN A 26 -8.08 7.56 9.75
N ILE A 27 -9.14 8.27 9.40
CA ILE A 27 -10.14 8.74 10.37
C ILE A 27 -11.07 7.58 10.70
N LYS A 28 -11.33 7.35 11.99
CA LYS A 28 -12.26 6.32 12.45
C LYS A 28 -13.65 6.57 11.89
N GLY A 29 -14.27 5.49 11.47
CA GLY A 29 -15.59 5.56 10.86
C GLY A 29 -15.55 5.74 9.34
N ASN A 30 -14.38 5.95 8.75
CA ASN A 30 -14.19 5.98 7.31
C ASN A 30 -13.23 4.87 6.89
N PRO A 31 -13.73 3.65 6.71
CA PRO A 31 -12.88 2.56 6.25
C PRO A 31 -12.26 2.87 4.90
N VAL A 32 -11.18 2.18 4.67
CA VAL A 32 -10.35 2.30 3.49
C VAL A 32 -11.16 2.33 2.21
N GLY A 33 -10.88 3.34 1.40
CA GLY A 33 -11.52 3.51 0.11
C GLY A 33 -12.65 4.52 0.08
N TYR A 34 -13.04 5.07 1.21
CA TYR A 34 -13.97 6.22 1.30
C TYR A 34 -15.27 6.08 0.52
N TYR A 35 -15.63 4.87 0.14
CA TYR A 35 -16.80 4.59 -0.66
C TYR A 35 -17.64 3.53 0.06
N ILE A 36 -18.39 3.98 1.05
CA ILE A 36 -19.32 3.10 1.77
C ILE A 36 -20.72 3.61 1.54
N PRO A 37 -21.58 2.80 0.93
CA PRO A 37 -22.98 3.10 0.87
C PRO A 37 -23.50 3.33 2.31
N ASP A 38 -24.25 4.37 2.53
CA ASP A 38 -24.89 4.72 3.82
C ASP A 38 -23.95 5.20 4.94
N TYR A 39 -22.68 5.44 4.67
CA TYR A 39 -21.76 5.98 5.66
C TYR A 39 -21.71 7.52 5.55
N ASN A 40 -22.62 8.17 6.23
CA ASN A 40 -22.98 9.54 5.94
C ASN A 40 -22.17 10.63 6.60
N SER A 41 -21.19 10.35 7.46
CA SER A 41 -20.40 11.44 8.01
C SER A 41 -19.11 10.99 8.66
N LEU A 42 -18.03 11.55 8.20
CA LEU A 42 -16.81 11.67 8.98
C LEU A 42 -17.06 12.67 10.10
N ASP A 43 -17.12 12.22 11.35
CA ASP A 43 -17.01 13.14 12.47
C ASP A 43 -15.55 13.52 12.68
N ILE A 44 -15.11 14.50 11.90
CA ILE A 44 -13.74 15.04 12.01
C ILE A 44 -13.53 15.89 13.27
N SER A 45 -14.59 16.23 14.00
CA SER A 45 -14.50 17.06 15.19
C SER A 45 -14.30 16.26 16.48
N ASN A 46 -14.93 15.07 16.57
CA ASN A 46 -14.94 14.27 17.80
C ASN A 46 -14.47 12.83 17.60
N GLY A 47 -13.99 12.50 16.41
CA GLY A 47 -13.49 11.18 16.08
C GLY A 47 -12.03 10.95 16.48
N THR A 48 -11.48 9.84 16.04
CA THR A 48 -10.06 9.52 16.17
C THR A 48 -9.39 9.38 14.82
N LEU A 49 -8.09 9.61 14.79
CA LEU A 49 -7.24 9.48 13.61
C LEU A 49 -6.13 8.48 13.89
N LEU A 50 -6.05 7.42 13.08
CA LEU A 50 -4.85 6.59 13.00
C LEU A 50 -3.79 7.30 12.17
N VAL A 51 -2.56 7.29 12.65
CA VAL A 51 -1.39 7.85 11.97
C VAL A 51 -0.27 6.83 12.03
N LEU A 52 0.22 6.47 10.86
CA LEU A 52 1.42 5.65 10.73
C LEU A 52 2.65 6.55 10.71
N ALA A 53 3.65 6.22 11.52
CA ALA A 53 4.88 7.00 11.63
C ALA A 53 6.09 6.11 11.90
N HIS A 54 7.27 6.64 11.60
CA HIS A 54 8.55 6.03 12.00
C HIS A 54 9.04 6.59 13.33
N TYR A 55 9.73 5.76 14.09
CA TYR A 55 10.58 6.19 15.20
C TYR A 55 11.85 5.33 15.26
N ASN A 56 12.91 5.85 15.85
CA ASN A 56 14.14 5.09 15.97
C ASN A 56 14.20 4.42 17.34
N VAL A 57 14.50 3.13 17.36
CA VAL A 57 14.61 2.35 18.58
C VAL A 57 15.74 1.32 18.48
N GLN A 58 16.38 1.01 19.61
CA GLN A 58 17.22 -0.16 19.70
C GLN A 58 16.38 -1.35 20.16
N ASN A 59 16.42 -2.43 19.37
CA ASN A 59 15.80 -3.71 19.73
C ASN A 59 16.76 -4.85 19.39
N ASP A 60 17.37 -5.42 20.42
CA ASP A 60 18.42 -6.44 20.29
C ASP A 60 17.91 -7.78 19.76
N LYS A 61 16.61 -8.04 19.81
CA LYS A 61 16.02 -9.23 19.18
C LYS A 61 16.08 -9.15 17.66
N ILE A 62 15.95 -7.92 17.11
CA ILE A 62 15.92 -7.67 15.68
C ILE A 62 17.32 -7.34 15.17
N ASN A 63 17.98 -6.34 15.75
CA ASN A 63 19.36 -5.99 15.40
C ASN A 63 20.07 -5.38 16.59
N ARG A 64 21.31 -5.86 16.87
CA ARG A 64 22.13 -5.37 17.98
C ARG A 64 23.09 -4.25 17.61
N LYS A 65 23.35 -4.08 16.32
CA LYS A 65 24.39 -3.20 15.79
C LYS A 65 23.84 -1.87 15.33
N ILE A 66 22.65 -1.91 14.73
CA ILE A 66 22.02 -0.76 14.09
C ILE A 66 20.66 -0.53 14.73
N ARG A 67 20.35 0.74 15.03
CA ARG A 67 19.00 1.10 15.46
C ARG A 67 18.00 0.80 14.36
N LEU A 68 16.78 0.49 14.74
CA LEU A 68 15.68 0.30 13.80
C LEU A 68 15.09 1.66 13.42
N VAL A 69 14.70 1.78 12.17
CA VAL A 69 13.62 2.65 11.76
C VAL A 69 12.36 1.80 11.90
N ASP A 70 11.71 1.92 13.04
CA ASP A 70 10.57 1.08 13.40
C ASP A 70 9.25 1.79 13.08
N ASP A 71 8.23 1.00 12.82
CA ASP A 71 6.89 1.50 12.54
C ASP A 71 6.09 1.62 13.83
N VAL A 72 5.39 2.73 13.95
CA VAL A 72 4.47 3.02 15.04
C VAL A 72 3.14 3.49 14.50
N VAL A 73 2.07 2.92 15.03
CA VAL A 73 0.70 3.41 14.81
C VAL A 73 0.26 4.20 16.02
N TYR A 74 -0.10 5.44 15.80
CA TYR A 74 -0.72 6.28 16.80
C TYR A 74 -2.22 6.42 16.52
N GLU A 75 -3.03 6.34 17.57
CA GLU A 75 -4.41 6.81 17.51
C GLU A 75 -4.51 8.14 18.24
N VAL A 76 -4.97 9.14 17.53
CA VAL A 76 -5.05 10.53 18.02
C VAL A 76 -6.52 10.91 18.16
N ASP A 77 -6.90 11.39 19.32
CA ASP A 77 -8.20 12.00 19.55
C ASP A 77 -8.23 13.39 18.89
N LEU A 78 -9.15 13.60 17.98
CA LEU A 78 -9.20 14.82 17.16
C LEU A 78 -9.64 16.06 17.96
N ALA A 79 -10.47 15.89 18.97
CA ALA A 79 -10.94 17.00 19.81
C ALA A 79 -9.83 17.50 20.73
N THR A 80 -9.13 16.60 21.40
CA THR A 80 -8.07 16.93 22.37
C THR A 80 -6.69 16.99 21.77
N ARG A 81 -6.50 16.45 20.54
CA ARG A 81 -5.22 16.32 19.84
C ARG A 81 -4.20 15.47 20.59
N LYS A 82 -4.66 14.60 21.47
CA LYS A 82 -3.80 13.71 22.27
C LYS A 82 -3.70 12.35 21.63
N ILE A 83 -2.54 11.73 21.74
CA ILE A 83 -2.36 10.30 21.46
C ILE A 83 -3.06 9.52 22.58
N ILE A 84 -4.02 8.69 22.21
CA ILE A 84 -4.81 7.88 23.13
C ILE A 84 -4.46 6.39 23.06
N TRP A 85 -3.72 6.00 22.02
CA TRP A 85 -3.24 4.64 21.85
C TRP A 85 -1.98 4.61 20.96
N THR A 86 -1.12 3.63 21.21
CA THR A 86 0.14 3.44 20.46
C THR A 86 0.41 1.96 20.29
N TRP A 87 0.81 1.58 19.09
CA TRP A 87 1.31 0.24 18.78
C TRP A 87 2.64 0.34 18.03
N LYS A 88 3.62 -0.49 18.39
CA LYS A 88 4.95 -0.46 17.82
C LYS A 88 5.30 -1.83 17.27
N ALA A 89 5.73 -1.88 16.01
CA ALA A 89 5.98 -3.15 15.33
C ALA A 89 7.04 -4.01 16.06
N SER A 90 8.14 -3.41 16.48
CA SER A 90 9.24 -4.16 17.11
C SER A 90 8.91 -4.79 18.46
N ASP A 91 7.87 -4.32 19.16
CA ASP A 91 7.41 -4.92 20.41
C ASP A 91 6.74 -6.30 20.18
N HIS A 92 6.34 -6.59 18.94
CA HIS A 92 5.57 -7.79 18.56
C HIS A 92 6.35 -8.78 17.68
N ILE A 93 7.67 -8.68 17.60
CA ILE A 93 8.51 -9.55 16.75
C ILE A 93 8.25 -11.05 17.02
N ASP A 94 8.03 -11.43 18.27
CA ASP A 94 7.79 -12.82 18.67
C ASP A 94 6.41 -13.35 18.17
N GLU A 95 5.48 -12.46 17.82
CA GLU A 95 4.14 -12.81 17.31
C GLU A 95 4.11 -12.93 15.77
N MET A 96 5.17 -12.46 15.10
CA MET A 96 5.24 -12.38 13.64
C MET A 96 5.64 -13.70 12.95
N GLY A 97 6.15 -14.67 13.71
CA GLY A 97 6.40 -16.03 13.22
C GLY A 97 7.64 -16.18 12.35
N PHE A 98 8.64 -15.32 12.52
CA PHE A 98 9.92 -15.49 11.84
C PHE A 98 10.66 -16.73 12.32
N ASP A 99 11.30 -17.45 11.41
CA ASP A 99 12.21 -18.53 11.72
C ASP A 99 13.62 -18.01 12.09
N ASN A 100 14.45 -18.92 12.56
CA ASN A 100 15.82 -18.58 12.96
C ASN A 100 16.67 -18.01 11.81
N ALA A 101 16.40 -18.39 10.57
CA ALA A 101 17.15 -17.87 9.43
C ALA A 101 16.81 -16.41 9.16
N ALA A 102 15.52 -16.06 9.21
CA ALA A 102 15.05 -14.69 9.09
C ALA A 102 15.58 -13.80 10.24
N LEU A 103 15.47 -14.25 11.49
CA LEU A 103 15.99 -13.52 12.65
C LEU A 103 17.50 -13.29 12.52
N LYS A 104 18.25 -14.31 12.08
CA LYS A 104 19.69 -14.20 11.85
C LYS A 104 20.02 -13.20 10.73
N ALA A 105 19.24 -13.17 9.64
CA ALA A 105 19.43 -12.20 8.57
C ALA A 105 19.24 -10.76 9.09
N MET A 106 18.17 -10.50 9.84
CA MET A 106 17.93 -9.21 10.47
C MET A 106 19.03 -8.82 11.46
N GLN A 107 19.47 -9.74 12.33
CA GLN A 107 20.51 -9.50 13.32
C GLN A 107 21.89 -9.22 12.71
N ASN A 108 22.17 -9.78 11.54
CA ASN A 108 23.44 -9.60 10.82
C ASN A 108 23.44 -8.41 9.85
N TYR A 109 22.33 -7.70 9.70
CA TYR A 109 22.27 -6.54 8.85
C TYR A 109 23.14 -5.40 9.38
N GLU A 110 24.06 -4.92 8.55
CA GLU A 110 25.08 -3.93 8.94
C GLU A 110 25.08 -2.66 8.07
N ASN A 111 24.30 -2.67 6.99
CA ASN A 111 24.27 -1.53 6.09
C ASN A 111 23.34 -0.45 6.63
N GLU A 112 23.89 0.59 7.24
CA GLU A 112 23.08 1.77 7.54
C GLU A 112 22.67 2.46 6.24
N PRO A 113 21.38 2.56 5.93
CA PRO A 113 20.96 3.44 4.84
C PRO A 113 21.39 4.87 5.18
N LYS A 114 21.99 5.55 4.24
CA LYS A 114 22.33 6.98 4.34
C LYS A 114 21.07 7.86 4.20
N THR A 115 19.95 7.42 4.77
CA THR A 115 18.69 8.13 4.73
C THR A 115 18.52 9.00 5.98
N GLU A 116 17.80 10.09 5.84
CA GLU A 116 17.43 10.93 6.98
C GLU A 116 16.79 10.08 8.08
N GLY A 117 17.39 10.15 9.27
CA GLY A 117 16.95 9.38 10.42
C GLY A 117 17.69 8.06 10.68
N GLY A 118 18.57 7.62 9.80
CA GLY A 118 19.51 6.47 9.94
C GLY A 118 18.93 5.25 10.66
N GLY A 119 19.13 4.05 10.12
CA GLY A 119 18.69 2.84 10.80
C GLY A 119 18.20 1.74 9.85
N PHE A 120 17.88 0.60 10.42
CA PHE A 120 17.36 -0.54 9.67
C PHE A 120 15.83 -0.46 9.58
N ASP A 121 15.33 -0.17 8.40
CA ASP A 121 13.91 -0.20 8.04
C ASP A 121 13.50 -1.66 7.82
N TRP A 122 13.15 -2.32 8.91
CA TRP A 122 13.00 -3.78 8.96
C TRP A 122 11.57 -4.27 8.68
N PHE A 123 10.57 -3.46 8.95
CA PHE A 123 9.17 -3.85 8.82
C PHE A 123 8.48 -3.14 7.65
N HIS A 124 8.68 -1.84 7.53
CA HIS A 124 8.16 -0.98 6.48
C HIS A 124 6.66 -1.16 6.28
N GLN A 125 5.89 -0.74 7.28
CA GLN A 125 4.44 -0.78 7.22
C GLN A 125 3.91 0.24 6.21
N ASN A 126 2.97 -0.16 5.36
CA ASN A 126 2.46 0.69 4.28
C ASN A 126 1.02 1.13 4.47
N CYS A 127 0.27 0.41 5.26
CA CYS A 127 -1.11 0.75 5.54
C CYS A 127 -1.51 0.40 6.96
N VAL A 128 -2.53 1.07 7.44
CA VAL A 128 -3.25 0.74 8.67
C VAL A 128 -4.70 1.15 8.52
N SER A 129 -5.62 0.26 8.86
CA SER A 129 -7.03 0.60 8.86
C SER A 129 -7.81 -0.16 9.93
N TYR A 130 -8.91 0.43 10.40
CA TYR A 130 -9.89 -0.32 11.17
C TYR A 130 -10.57 -1.36 10.30
N LEU A 131 -10.92 -2.52 10.88
CA LEU A 131 -11.70 -3.54 10.16
C LEU A 131 -13.10 -3.06 9.84
N GLY A 132 -13.68 -2.24 10.71
CA GLY A 132 -15.07 -1.80 10.60
C GLY A 132 -16.10 -2.93 10.82
N PRO A 133 -17.39 -2.61 10.77
CA PRO A 133 -18.46 -3.60 10.87
C PRO A 133 -18.31 -4.69 9.82
N ASN A 134 -18.38 -5.96 10.24
CA ASN A 134 -18.17 -7.09 9.34
C ASN A 134 -18.91 -8.36 9.80
N LYS A 135 -19.14 -9.27 8.87
CA LYS A 135 -19.87 -10.53 9.08
C LYS A 135 -19.17 -11.51 10.03
N TRP A 136 -17.83 -11.46 10.11
CA TRP A 136 -17.07 -12.40 10.93
C TRP A 136 -17.23 -12.12 12.41
N PHE A 137 -17.14 -10.85 12.80
CA PHE A 137 -17.43 -10.44 14.17
C PHE A 137 -18.88 -10.71 14.57
N ASN A 138 -19.82 -10.43 13.67
CA ASN A 138 -21.24 -10.74 13.89
C ASN A 138 -21.48 -12.25 14.04
N GLY A 139 -20.65 -13.08 13.41
CA GLY A 139 -20.62 -14.54 13.55
C GLY A 139 -19.91 -15.03 14.82
N GLY A 140 -19.42 -14.14 15.67
CA GLY A 140 -18.80 -14.47 16.97
C GLY A 140 -17.27 -14.54 16.98
N ASP A 141 -16.60 -14.32 15.85
CA ASP A 141 -15.13 -14.35 15.80
C ASP A 141 -14.53 -13.00 16.26
N ARG A 142 -14.02 -12.98 17.48
CA ARG A 142 -13.46 -11.78 18.10
C ARG A 142 -12.20 -11.24 17.45
N ARG A 143 -11.48 -12.04 16.68
CA ARG A 143 -10.31 -11.58 15.92
C ARG A 143 -10.67 -10.45 14.96
N PHE A 144 -11.92 -10.43 14.50
CA PHE A 144 -12.44 -9.46 13.55
C PHE A 144 -13.27 -8.34 14.19
N HIS A 145 -12.99 -8.01 15.46
CA HIS A 145 -13.66 -6.89 16.11
C HIS A 145 -13.55 -5.62 15.25
N PRO A 146 -14.63 -4.84 15.08
CA PRO A 146 -14.62 -3.64 14.20
C PRO A 146 -13.54 -2.62 14.50
N ASP A 147 -13.13 -2.50 15.76
CA ASP A 147 -12.08 -1.57 16.20
C ASP A 147 -10.67 -2.17 16.08
N ASN A 148 -10.53 -3.45 15.73
CA ASN A 148 -9.22 -4.02 15.46
C ASN A 148 -8.62 -3.44 14.19
N LEU A 149 -7.30 -3.42 14.14
CA LEU A 149 -6.56 -2.83 13.05
C LEU A 149 -6.00 -3.90 12.13
N ILE A 150 -6.11 -3.70 10.82
CA ILE A 150 -5.39 -4.48 9.83
C ILE A 150 -4.23 -3.65 9.27
N LEU A 151 -3.11 -4.31 9.06
CA LEU A 151 -1.89 -3.72 8.55
C LEU A 151 -1.12 -4.69 7.66
N ASP A 152 -0.17 -4.18 6.89
CA ASP A 152 0.79 -4.97 6.14
C ASP A 152 2.22 -4.53 6.41
N SER A 153 3.15 -5.40 6.07
CA SER A 153 4.58 -5.11 6.06
C SER A 153 5.19 -5.45 4.71
N ARG A 154 5.75 -4.45 4.07
CA ARG A 154 6.43 -4.61 2.78
C ARG A 154 7.67 -5.49 2.90
N GLU A 155 8.54 -5.22 3.88
CA GLU A 155 9.81 -5.92 4.00
C GLU A 155 9.63 -7.34 4.55
N ALA A 156 8.68 -7.57 5.45
CA ALA A 156 8.44 -8.88 6.03
C ALA A 156 7.49 -9.77 5.22
N GLY A 157 6.71 -9.20 4.28
CA GLY A 157 5.67 -9.94 3.56
C GLY A 157 4.56 -10.45 4.48
N ILE A 158 4.19 -9.67 5.49
CA ILE A 158 3.20 -10.03 6.51
C ILE A 158 1.94 -9.18 6.32
N LEU A 159 0.79 -9.82 6.48
CA LEU A 159 -0.50 -9.18 6.75
C LEU A 159 -0.92 -9.54 8.16
N ALA A 160 -1.38 -8.57 8.96
CA ALA A 160 -1.74 -8.83 10.35
C ALA A 160 -2.99 -8.08 10.80
N ILE A 161 -3.74 -8.68 11.73
CA ILE A 161 -4.79 -8.00 12.48
C ILE A 161 -4.33 -7.87 13.92
N VAL A 162 -4.32 -6.65 14.41
CA VAL A 162 -3.97 -6.29 15.78
C VAL A 162 -5.27 -6.06 16.57
N ASP A 163 -5.40 -6.75 17.66
CA ASP A 163 -6.48 -6.51 18.63
C ASP A 163 -6.26 -5.16 19.32
N ARG A 164 -7.20 -4.25 19.12
CA ARG A 164 -7.08 -2.87 19.60
C ARG A 164 -7.00 -2.78 21.13
N GLN A 165 -7.61 -3.73 21.83
CA GLN A 165 -7.64 -3.70 23.29
C GLN A 165 -6.34 -4.20 23.90
N SER A 166 -5.83 -5.34 23.43
CA SER A 166 -4.63 -5.99 23.98
C SER A 166 -3.34 -5.57 23.30
N GLY A 167 -3.39 -4.99 22.11
CA GLY A 167 -2.25 -4.70 21.26
C GLY A 167 -1.65 -5.93 20.55
N ARG A 168 -2.18 -7.14 20.80
CA ARG A 168 -1.61 -8.38 20.26
C ARG A 168 -2.02 -8.62 18.81
N ILE A 169 -1.15 -9.28 18.06
CA ILE A 169 -1.50 -9.83 16.74
C ILE A 169 -2.41 -11.05 16.95
N VAL A 170 -3.67 -10.95 16.51
CA VAL A 170 -4.69 -12.01 16.70
C VAL A 170 -4.99 -12.79 15.43
N TRP A 171 -4.55 -12.30 14.29
CA TRP A 171 -4.62 -12.98 13.00
C TRP A 171 -3.43 -12.56 12.13
N ARG A 172 -2.93 -13.48 11.31
CA ARG A 172 -1.77 -13.22 10.46
C ARG A 172 -1.79 -14.09 9.21
N ALA A 173 -1.27 -13.57 8.10
CA ALA A 173 -0.80 -14.30 6.93
C ALA A 173 0.68 -13.95 6.68
N GLY A 174 1.49 -14.93 6.33
CA GLY A 174 2.95 -14.78 6.22
C GLY A 174 3.68 -14.88 7.57
N PRO A 175 4.99 -14.69 7.62
CA PRO A 175 5.90 -14.35 6.52
C PRO A 175 6.19 -15.49 5.54
N TYR A 176 5.75 -16.69 5.83
CA TYR A 176 5.96 -17.87 4.99
C TYR A 176 4.64 -18.40 4.44
N TYR A 177 4.62 -18.58 3.11
CA TYR A 177 3.44 -19.02 2.37
C TYR A 177 3.64 -20.42 1.77
N ARG A 178 4.51 -21.21 2.38
CA ARG A 178 4.83 -22.58 1.93
C ARG A 178 4.02 -23.68 2.62
N ASP A 179 3.48 -23.38 3.79
CA ASP A 179 2.82 -24.33 4.67
C ASP A 179 1.47 -23.84 5.19
N GLY A 180 0.67 -24.79 5.72
CA GLY A 180 -0.62 -24.48 6.32
C GLY A 180 -1.60 -23.82 5.33
N ASP A 181 -2.53 -23.03 5.87
CA ASP A 181 -3.51 -22.32 5.07
C ASP A 181 -2.90 -21.16 4.27
N ASP A 182 -1.79 -20.59 4.71
CA ASP A 182 -1.08 -19.51 4.02
C ASP A 182 -0.62 -19.93 2.62
N LYS A 183 -0.37 -21.24 2.41
CA LYS A 183 -0.02 -21.80 1.10
C LYS A 183 -1.07 -21.53 0.03
N LYS A 184 -2.34 -21.43 0.40
CA LYS A 184 -3.44 -21.15 -0.53
C LYS A 184 -3.34 -19.76 -1.14
N LEU A 185 -2.74 -18.81 -0.43
CA LEU A 185 -2.52 -17.44 -0.92
C LEU A 185 -1.39 -17.35 -1.93
N GLY A 186 -0.49 -18.36 -1.94
CA GLY A 186 0.80 -18.20 -2.60
C GLY A 186 1.62 -17.07 -1.94
N TRP A 187 2.83 -16.86 -2.38
CA TRP A 187 3.69 -15.84 -1.80
C TRP A 187 3.15 -14.42 -2.03
N ILE A 188 2.84 -13.72 -0.96
CA ILE A 188 2.56 -12.27 -0.95
C ILE A 188 3.89 -11.56 -0.74
N ILE A 189 4.27 -10.72 -1.69
CA ILE A 189 5.61 -10.14 -1.79
C ILE A 189 5.51 -8.62 -1.87
N GLY A 190 5.99 -7.93 -0.84
CA GLY A 190 5.98 -6.48 -0.77
C GLY A 190 4.58 -5.87 -0.79
N PRO A 191 3.62 -6.35 0.03
CA PRO A 191 2.22 -5.94 -0.03
C PRO A 191 2.03 -4.46 0.26
N HIS A 192 0.97 -3.89 -0.33
CA HIS A 192 0.49 -2.56 -0.03
C HIS A 192 -1.04 -2.55 0.09
N HIS A 193 -1.55 -1.60 0.85
CA HIS A 193 -2.97 -1.28 0.95
C HIS A 193 -3.86 -2.46 1.32
N THR A 194 -3.39 -3.28 2.26
CA THR A 194 -4.16 -4.40 2.80
C THR A 194 -5.31 -3.88 3.66
N HIS A 195 -6.54 -4.27 3.33
CA HIS A 195 -7.72 -3.86 4.08
C HIS A 195 -8.84 -4.89 3.98
N MET A 196 -9.77 -4.84 4.91
CA MET A 196 -11.01 -5.60 4.81
C MET A 196 -12.01 -4.85 3.93
N ILE A 197 -12.60 -5.52 2.97
CA ILE A 197 -13.67 -4.95 2.14
C ILE A 197 -14.84 -4.61 3.06
N ALA A 198 -15.25 -3.34 3.02
CA ALA A 198 -16.25 -2.79 3.93
C ALA A 198 -17.63 -3.45 3.75
N LYS A 199 -18.40 -3.45 4.85
CA LYS A 199 -19.79 -3.90 4.83
C LYS A 199 -20.60 -3.14 3.78
N GLY A 200 -21.44 -3.86 3.03
CA GLY A 200 -22.28 -3.31 1.97
C GLY A 200 -21.61 -3.29 0.59
N LEU A 201 -20.29 -3.57 0.50
CA LEU A 201 -19.62 -3.70 -0.78
C LEU A 201 -19.57 -5.18 -1.23
N PRO A 202 -19.54 -5.43 -2.54
CA PRO A 202 -19.31 -6.79 -3.05
C PRO A 202 -18.00 -7.37 -2.53
N GLY A 203 -18.07 -8.54 -1.92
CA GLY A 203 -16.94 -9.17 -1.24
C GLY A 203 -16.75 -8.75 0.22
N GLU A 204 -17.74 -8.10 0.85
CA GLU A 204 -17.67 -7.63 2.24
C GLU A 204 -17.08 -8.67 3.20
N GLY A 205 -16.16 -8.24 4.05
CA GLY A 205 -15.48 -9.08 5.02
C GLY A 205 -14.31 -9.89 4.47
N ASN A 206 -14.10 -9.95 3.16
CA ASN A 206 -12.87 -10.48 2.58
C ASN A 206 -11.74 -9.46 2.72
N ILE A 207 -10.49 -9.92 2.64
CA ILE A 207 -9.33 -9.05 2.61
C ILE A 207 -8.95 -8.80 1.16
N LEU A 208 -8.74 -7.53 0.80
CA LEU A 208 -8.21 -7.08 -0.48
C LEU A 208 -6.79 -6.57 -0.26
N VAL A 209 -5.83 -6.99 -1.10
CA VAL A 209 -4.44 -6.58 -1.03
C VAL A 209 -3.84 -6.39 -2.42
N PHE A 210 -3.01 -5.36 -2.55
CA PHE A 210 -2.15 -5.16 -3.70
C PHE A 210 -0.81 -5.86 -3.42
N ASP A 211 -0.61 -7.04 -4.02
CA ASP A 211 0.60 -7.86 -3.89
C ASP A 211 1.59 -7.49 -4.99
N ASN A 212 2.50 -6.60 -4.67
CA ASN A 212 3.38 -5.91 -5.62
C ASN A 212 4.28 -6.86 -6.43
N GLY A 213 4.74 -7.94 -5.82
CA GLY A 213 5.75 -8.78 -6.44
C GLY A 213 7.15 -8.32 -6.07
N GLY A 214 7.71 -7.29 -6.65
CA GLY A 214 9.00 -6.69 -6.31
C GLY A 214 9.94 -7.61 -5.53
N GLN A 215 10.25 -7.21 -4.31
CA GLN A 215 11.02 -8.03 -3.36
C GLN A 215 10.51 -7.86 -1.93
N SER A 216 10.64 -8.89 -1.12
CA SER A 216 10.44 -8.88 0.33
C SER A 216 11.01 -10.13 1.00
N GLY A 217 10.83 -10.23 2.32
CA GLY A 217 11.14 -11.42 3.10
C GLY A 217 12.57 -11.51 3.59
N TYR A 218 12.68 -12.19 4.70
CA TYR A 218 13.94 -12.50 5.37
C TYR A 218 14.18 -14.01 5.35
N GLY A 219 15.43 -14.43 5.19
CA GLY A 219 15.76 -15.85 5.13
C GLY A 219 17.25 -16.11 5.01
N PRO A 220 17.63 -17.34 4.64
CA PRO A 220 19.04 -17.69 4.46
C PRO A 220 19.62 -16.88 3.28
N PRO A 221 20.90 -16.45 3.40
CA PRO A 221 21.62 -15.82 2.30
C PRO A 221 21.63 -16.68 1.04
N SER A 222 21.57 -16.03 -0.11
CA SER A 222 21.65 -16.62 -1.43
C SER A 222 22.36 -15.69 -2.41
N ASP A 223 22.70 -16.14 -3.62
CA ASP A 223 23.29 -15.29 -4.64
C ASP A 223 22.41 -14.07 -4.98
N MET A 224 21.09 -14.23 -4.90
CA MET A 224 20.14 -13.17 -5.18
C MET A 224 19.87 -12.25 -3.98
N ALA A 225 20.19 -12.69 -2.78
CA ALA A 225 20.00 -11.98 -1.53
C ALA A 225 21.17 -12.33 -0.56
N PRO A 226 22.38 -11.79 -0.81
CA PRO A 226 23.58 -12.20 -0.07
C PRO A 226 23.54 -11.93 1.43
N ASN A 227 22.73 -10.96 1.85
CA ASN A 227 22.50 -10.62 3.27
C ASN A 227 21.25 -11.28 3.86
N GLY A 228 20.52 -12.10 3.09
CA GLY A 228 19.28 -12.72 3.53
C GLY A 228 18.07 -11.78 3.59
N ILE A 229 18.15 -10.61 2.95
CA ILE A 229 17.06 -9.61 2.88
C ILE A 229 16.53 -9.53 1.46
N GLY A 230 15.20 -9.47 1.31
CA GLY A 230 14.56 -9.49 0.01
C GLY A 230 14.71 -10.83 -0.70
N VAL A 231 14.61 -11.93 0.04
CA VAL A 231 14.81 -13.29 -0.45
C VAL A 231 13.71 -13.76 -1.39
N MET A 232 12.56 -13.10 -1.35
CA MET A 232 11.41 -13.40 -2.22
C MET A 232 11.27 -12.35 -3.30
N ARG A 233 11.07 -12.80 -4.54
CA ARG A 233 10.91 -11.92 -5.72
C ARG A 233 9.93 -12.51 -6.70
N ARG A 234 9.18 -11.62 -7.36
CA ARG A 234 8.30 -11.94 -8.48
C ARG A 234 8.31 -10.77 -9.47
N GLN A 235 8.23 -11.03 -10.77
CA GLN A 235 8.29 -10.03 -11.83
C GLN A 235 6.89 -9.60 -12.33
N HIS A 236 5.88 -9.80 -11.53
CA HIS A 236 4.53 -9.32 -11.80
C HIS A 236 3.81 -9.01 -10.50
N THR A 237 2.85 -8.12 -10.60
CA THR A 237 1.92 -7.77 -9.54
C THR A 237 0.65 -8.61 -9.68
N ARG A 238 -0.02 -8.82 -8.57
CA ARG A 238 -1.40 -9.30 -8.55
C ARG A 238 -2.20 -8.53 -7.50
N VAL A 239 -3.48 -8.35 -7.75
CA VAL A 239 -4.44 -7.87 -6.77
C VAL A 239 -5.30 -9.04 -6.38
N ILE A 240 -5.32 -9.38 -5.09
CA ILE A 240 -6.06 -10.54 -4.60
C ILE A 240 -7.10 -10.15 -3.57
N GLU A 241 -8.26 -10.77 -3.68
CA GLU A 241 -9.30 -10.83 -2.66
C GLU A 241 -9.36 -12.24 -2.11
N PHE A 242 -9.33 -12.39 -0.79
CA PHE A 242 -9.38 -13.70 -0.18
C PHE A 242 -10.23 -13.72 1.10
N ASN A 243 -10.74 -14.89 1.43
CA ASN A 243 -11.46 -15.13 2.67
C ASN A 243 -10.47 -15.22 3.85
N PRO A 244 -10.58 -14.37 4.90
CA PRO A 244 -9.62 -14.35 6.00
C PRO A 244 -9.66 -15.59 6.89
N LEU A 245 -10.75 -16.38 6.89
CA LEU A 245 -10.84 -17.59 7.68
C LEU A 245 -10.21 -18.80 7.00
N THR A 246 -10.49 -18.98 5.70
CA THR A 246 -10.02 -20.14 4.92
C THR A 246 -8.74 -19.86 4.16
N LYS A 247 -8.38 -18.59 4.01
CA LYS A 247 -7.29 -18.07 3.18
C LYS A 247 -7.39 -18.50 1.71
N GLU A 248 -8.59 -18.83 1.25
CA GLU A 248 -8.85 -19.13 -0.15
C GLU A 248 -9.00 -17.81 -0.93
N ILE A 249 -8.28 -17.70 -2.06
CA ILE A 249 -8.43 -16.59 -2.99
C ILE A 249 -9.77 -16.74 -3.69
N VAL A 250 -10.61 -15.71 -3.62
CA VAL A 250 -11.92 -15.68 -4.25
C VAL A 250 -11.93 -14.85 -5.55
N TRP A 251 -10.95 -13.96 -5.70
CA TRP A 251 -10.73 -13.20 -6.91
C TRP A 251 -9.25 -12.80 -7.01
N GLU A 252 -8.69 -12.91 -8.20
CA GLU A 252 -7.31 -12.47 -8.49
C GLU A 252 -7.26 -11.77 -9.83
N TYR A 253 -6.70 -10.57 -9.86
CA TYR A 253 -6.31 -9.90 -11.09
C TYR A 253 -4.79 -9.90 -11.21
N SER A 254 -4.31 -10.60 -12.22
CA SER A 254 -2.88 -10.75 -12.51
C SER A 254 -2.67 -10.91 -14.02
N PRO A 255 -1.45 -10.83 -14.54
CA PRO A 255 -1.19 -11.10 -15.96
C PRO A 255 -1.70 -12.46 -16.44
N SER A 256 -1.74 -13.46 -15.56
CA SER A 256 -2.21 -14.81 -15.90
C SER A 256 -3.73 -14.96 -15.91
N THR A 257 -4.44 -14.30 -14.98
CA THR A 257 -5.90 -14.42 -14.86
C THR A 257 -6.63 -13.53 -15.85
N ALA A 258 -6.05 -12.41 -16.23
CA ALA A 258 -6.62 -11.50 -17.20
C ALA A 258 -6.70 -12.07 -18.62
N ASN A 259 -6.08 -13.22 -18.88
CA ASN A 259 -6.13 -14.12 -20.04
C ASN A 259 -6.44 -13.46 -21.41
N LYS A 260 -5.85 -12.27 -21.66
CA LYS A 260 -6.02 -11.55 -22.94
C LYS A 260 -4.84 -11.89 -23.86
N PRO A 261 -5.10 -12.30 -25.12
CA PRO A 261 -4.06 -12.71 -26.07
C PRO A 261 -2.93 -11.71 -26.26
N ASP A 262 -3.21 -10.43 -26.05
CA ASP A 262 -2.23 -9.34 -26.19
C ASP A 262 -1.28 -9.24 -25.00
N GLN A 263 -1.45 -10.07 -23.99
CA GLN A 263 -0.63 -10.08 -22.79
C GLN A 263 0.55 -11.04 -22.90
N VAL A 264 1.00 -11.29 -24.11
CA VAL A 264 2.16 -12.13 -24.44
C VAL A 264 3.39 -11.79 -23.59
N LEU A 265 3.40 -10.68 -22.92
CA LEU A 265 4.56 -10.23 -22.17
C LEU A 265 4.34 -10.16 -20.66
N GLY A 266 3.22 -10.55 -20.08
CA GLY A 266 3.05 -10.59 -18.61
C GLY A 266 3.48 -9.32 -17.84
N ILE A 267 4.05 -8.37 -18.56
CA ILE A 267 4.71 -7.15 -18.08
C ILE A 267 3.71 -6.01 -17.86
N LYS A 268 2.47 -6.20 -18.32
CA LYS A 268 1.47 -5.11 -18.30
C LYS A 268 0.88 -4.79 -16.92
N LEU A 269 1.14 -5.59 -15.91
CA LEU A 269 0.81 -5.26 -14.52
C LEU A 269 2.04 -5.57 -13.65
N PHE A 270 2.89 -4.57 -13.48
CA PHE A 270 4.01 -4.65 -12.57
C PHE A 270 4.30 -3.31 -11.90
N SER A 271 3.95 -3.23 -10.63
CA SER A 271 4.30 -2.12 -9.76
C SER A 271 4.99 -2.68 -8.52
N PRO A 272 6.33 -2.74 -8.51
CA PRO A 272 7.12 -3.44 -7.49
C PRO A 272 7.10 -2.76 -6.12
N PHE A 273 6.52 -1.59 -6.02
CA PHE A 273 6.38 -0.79 -4.80
C PHE A 273 5.19 0.15 -4.92
N ILE A 274 4.76 0.79 -3.82
CA ILE A 274 3.57 1.65 -3.73
C ILE A 274 2.31 0.94 -4.23
N SER A 275 1.25 1.68 -4.64
CA SER A 275 0.04 1.12 -5.23
C SER A 275 -1.10 0.82 -4.27
N SER A 276 -2.27 0.57 -4.83
CA SER A 276 -3.47 0.27 -4.05
C SER A 276 -4.55 -0.43 -4.87
N ALA A 277 -5.51 -1.02 -4.19
CA ALA A 277 -6.75 -1.49 -4.79
C ALA A 277 -7.95 -1.07 -3.93
N GLN A 278 -9.07 -0.76 -4.55
CA GLN A 278 -10.31 -0.37 -3.87
C GLN A 278 -11.50 -1.10 -4.50
N ARG A 279 -12.30 -1.79 -3.71
CA ARG A 279 -13.56 -2.37 -4.18
C ARG A 279 -14.63 -1.28 -4.28
N LEU A 280 -15.31 -1.22 -5.42
CA LEU A 280 -16.36 -0.24 -5.69
C LEU A 280 -17.76 -0.84 -5.51
N PRO A 281 -18.80 -0.01 -5.30
CA PRO A 281 -20.18 -0.48 -5.09
C PRO A 281 -20.76 -1.27 -6.26
N ASN A 282 -20.33 -0.99 -7.48
CA ASN A 282 -20.73 -1.73 -8.68
C ASN A 282 -20.06 -3.11 -8.82
N GLY A 283 -19.18 -3.48 -7.87
CA GLY A 283 -18.42 -4.73 -7.89
C GLY A 283 -17.09 -4.66 -8.64
N ASN A 284 -16.80 -3.56 -9.32
CA ASN A 284 -15.51 -3.35 -9.96
C ASN A 284 -14.42 -3.09 -8.93
N THR A 285 -13.18 -3.18 -9.35
CA THR A 285 -12.02 -2.85 -8.52
C THR A 285 -11.23 -1.72 -9.18
N LEU A 286 -11.05 -0.62 -8.45
CA LEU A 286 -10.11 0.44 -8.84
C LEU A 286 -8.72 -0.01 -8.42
N ILE A 287 -7.77 -0.03 -9.35
CA ILE A 287 -6.39 -0.47 -9.12
C ILE A 287 -5.46 0.68 -9.48
N THR A 288 -4.60 1.06 -8.56
CA THR A 288 -3.53 2.02 -8.79
C THR A 288 -2.23 1.26 -9.05
N GLU A 289 -1.77 1.25 -10.29
CA GLU A 289 -0.46 0.75 -10.70
C GLU A 289 0.56 1.90 -10.53
N GLY A 290 0.93 2.12 -9.28
CA GLY A 290 1.54 3.39 -8.84
C GLY A 290 2.91 3.67 -9.45
N ALA A 291 3.75 2.63 -9.65
CA ALA A 291 5.08 2.79 -10.25
C ALA A 291 5.04 3.28 -11.70
N ASN A 292 3.89 3.11 -12.36
CA ASN A 292 3.65 3.53 -13.73
C ASN A 292 2.69 4.72 -13.83
N GLY A 293 2.25 5.26 -12.69
CA GLY A 293 1.31 6.39 -12.65
C GLY A 293 -0.04 6.08 -13.30
N ARG A 294 -0.42 4.81 -13.33
CA ARG A 294 -1.61 4.31 -14.01
C ARG A 294 -2.68 3.93 -13.00
N VAL A 295 -3.91 4.36 -13.20
CA VAL A 295 -5.07 3.95 -12.42
C VAL A 295 -6.10 3.34 -13.35
N VAL A 296 -6.60 2.16 -13.01
CA VAL A 296 -7.56 1.44 -13.83
C VAL A 296 -8.77 0.98 -13.02
N GLU A 297 -9.92 0.88 -13.66
CA GLU A 297 -11.09 0.20 -13.11
C GLU A 297 -11.32 -1.09 -13.89
N ILE A 298 -11.35 -2.20 -13.16
CA ILE A 298 -11.48 -3.55 -13.71
C ILE A 298 -12.79 -4.17 -13.20
N THR A 299 -13.54 -4.78 -14.11
CA THR A 299 -14.72 -5.58 -13.73
C THR A 299 -14.31 -6.87 -13.02
N LYS A 300 -15.29 -7.54 -12.39
CA LYS A 300 -15.04 -8.88 -11.80
C LYS A 300 -14.57 -9.92 -12.84
N ASP A 301 -14.91 -9.72 -14.11
CA ASP A 301 -14.59 -10.60 -15.22
C ASP A 301 -13.34 -10.10 -16.00
N PHE A 302 -12.57 -9.19 -15.39
CA PHE A 302 -11.28 -8.66 -15.86
C PHE A 302 -11.35 -7.71 -17.06
N ASP A 303 -12.51 -7.13 -17.35
CA ASP A 303 -12.61 -6.09 -18.38
C ASP A 303 -12.13 -4.74 -17.83
N LEU A 304 -11.28 -4.08 -18.60
CA LEU A 304 -10.87 -2.71 -18.36
C LEU A 304 -11.98 -1.78 -18.81
N VAL A 305 -12.61 -1.07 -17.87
CA VAL A 305 -13.74 -0.16 -18.16
C VAL A 305 -13.39 1.31 -17.99
N TRP A 306 -12.29 1.61 -17.29
CA TRP A 306 -11.79 2.97 -17.14
C TRP A 306 -10.29 2.97 -16.91
N GLU A 307 -9.60 3.97 -17.41
CA GLU A 307 -8.16 4.14 -17.28
C GLU A 307 -7.77 5.61 -17.16
N TYR A 308 -6.83 5.89 -16.30
CA TYR A 308 -6.18 7.18 -16.15
C TYR A 308 -4.67 7.00 -16.07
N ILE A 309 -3.93 7.86 -16.76
CA ILE A 309 -2.48 7.92 -16.65
C ILE A 309 -2.11 9.31 -16.15
N SER A 310 -1.37 9.38 -15.04
CA SER A 310 -0.94 10.64 -14.45
C SER A 310 -0.01 11.39 -15.43
N PRO A 311 -0.36 12.63 -15.80
CA PRO A 311 0.51 13.45 -16.64
C PRO A 311 1.63 14.14 -15.84
N TYR A 312 1.60 14.02 -14.52
CA TYR A 312 2.55 14.70 -13.64
C TYR A 312 3.76 13.82 -13.39
N LEU A 313 4.93 14.36 -13.63
CA LEU A 313 6.19 13.66 -13.40
C LEU A 313 6.81 14.11 -12.08
N TRP A 314 7.27 13.16 -11.30
CA TRP A 314 8.12 13.43 -10.15
C TRP A 314 9.53 13.75 -10.66
N ASP A 315 10.04 14.93 -10.30
CA ASP A 315 11.31 15.45 -10.76
C ASP A 315 11.49 15.38 -12.30
N SER A 316 10.77 16.25 -12.99
CA SER A 316 10.82 16.35 -14.47
C SER A 316 12.19 16.73 -15.03
N SER A 317 13.13 17.17 -14.18
CA SER A 317 14.51 17.51 -14.57
C SER A 317 15.45 16.30 -14.56
N ALA A 318 15.08 15.21 -13.91
CA ALA A 318 15.92 14.02 -13.80
C ALA A 318 15.78 13.10 -15.02
N PRO A 319 16.88 12.53 -15.54
CA PRO A 319 16.79 11.46 -16.52
C PRO A 319 15.97 10.29 -15.98
N GLY A 320 14.93 9.87 -16.73
CA GLY A 320 14.05 8.79 -16.31
C GLY A 320 12.97 9.21 -15.28
N ALA A 321 12.61 10.49 -15.25
CA ALA A 321 11.48 10.99 -14.46
C ALA A 321 10.24 10.11 -14.63
N ARG A 322 9.59 9.81 -13.52
CA ARG A 322 8.44 8.89 -13.44
C ARG A 322 7.19 9.62 -12.99
N ASN A 323 6.04 9.20 -13.49
CA ASN A 323 4.73 9.71 -13.12
C ASN A 323 4.12 8.95 -11.93
N LEU A 324 4.89 8.74 -10.86
CA LEU A 324 4.50 7.95 -9.70
C LEU A 324 3.20 8.46 -9.07
N VAL A 325 2.30 7.53 -8.77
CA VAL A 325 1.08 7.77 -7.98
C VAL A 325 1.08 6.78 -6.81
N TYR A 326 1.19 7.30 -5.59
CA TYR A 326 1.26 6.41 -4.42
C TYR A 326 -0.01 5.59 -4.26
N ARG A 327 -1.16 6.26 -4.26
CA ARG A 327 -2.49 5.65 -4.05
C ARG A 327 -3.57 6.54 -4.68
N ALA A 328 -4.63 5.94 -5.19
CA ALA A 328 -5.80 6.64 -5.66
C ALA A 328 -7.06 6.02 -5.09
N TYR A 329 -8.05 6.86 -4.83
CA TYR A 329 -9.38 6.47 -4.39
C TYR A 329 -10.44 7.06 -5.29
N ARG A 330 -11.50 6.31 -5.50
CA ARG A 330 -12.75 6.85 -6.00
C ARG A 330 -13.63 7.22 -4.80
N VAL A 331 -14.08 8.44 -4.78
CA VAL A 331 -14.95 8.98 -3.74
C VAL A 331 -16.26 9.46 -4.35
N PRO A 332 -17.38 9.46 -3.61
CA PRO A 332 -18.64 10.02 -4.11
C PRO A 332 -18.52 11.55 -4.28
N TYR A 333 -19.37 12.12 -5.12
CA TYR A 333 -19.32 13.54 -5.40
C TYR A 333 -19.64 14.43 -4.20
N ASP A 334 -20.46 13.96 -3.28
CA ASP A 334 -20.79 14.63 -2.01
C ASP A 334 -19.68 14.57 -0.95
N TRP A 335 -18.59 13.84 -1.22
CA TRP A 335 -17.38 13.86 -0.40
C TRP A 335 -16.79 15.27 -0.27
N VAL A 336 -16.90 16.09 -1.32
CA VAL A 336 -16.50 17.49 -1.32
C VAL A 336 -17.74 18.34 -1.65
N PRO A 337 -18.60 18.60 -0.67
CA PRO A 337 -19.89 19.25 -0.89
C PRO A 337 -19.77 20.69 -1.42
N GLN A 338 -18.58 21.30 -1.33
CA GLN A 338 -18.27 22.61 -1.86
C GLN A 338 -18.13 22.62 -3.39
N LEU A 339 -17.92 21.45 -4.00
CA LEU A 339 -17.81 21.33 -5.45
C LEU A 339 -19.13 20.89 -6.04
N SER A 340 -19.56 21.58 -7.10
CA SER A 340 -20.68 21.09 -7.91
C SER A 340 -20.26 19.81 -8.64
N LYS A 341 -21.19 18.85 -8.75
CA LYS A 341 -20.96 17.65 -9.57
C LYS A 341 -20.61 18.08 -11.00
N PRO A 342 -19.41 17.75 -11.51
CA PRO A 342 -19.06 18.05 -12.89
C PRO A 342 -19.89 17.19 -13.85
N PRO A 343 -20.10 17.65 -15.08
CA PRO A 343 -20.71 16.80 -16.10
C PRO A 343 -19.79 15.60 -16.38
N GLU A 344 -20.36 14.41 -16.40
CA GLU A 344 -19.65 13.20 -16.83
C GLU A 344 -19.57 13.19 -18.36
N ILE A 345 -18.46 13.65 -18.88
CA ILE A 345 -18.21 13.71 -20.32
C ILE A 345 -17.19 12.62 -20.65
N PRO A 346 -17.49 11.71 -21.58
CA PRO A 346 -16.49 10.77 -22.07
C PRO A 346 -15.27 11.52 -22.56
N VAL A 347 -14.10 11.15 -22.04
CA VAL A 347 -12.85 11.71 -22.53
C VAL A 347 -12.50 11.01 -23.84
N ASP A 348 -12.32 11.80 -24.90
CA ASP A 348 -11.75 11.26 -26.13
C ASP A 348 -10.34 10.73 -25.83
N PRO A 349 -10.11 9.41 -25.91
CA PRO A 349 -8.82 8.81 -25.54
C PRO A 349 -7.66 9.45 -26.31
N GLY A 350 -7.90 9.91 -27.52
CA GLY A 350 -6.89 10.57 -28.34
C GLY A 350 -6.54 11.99 -27.89
N ALA A 351 -7.39 12.68 -27.17
CA ALA A 351 -7.19 14.10 -26.85
C ALA A 351 -6.18 14.34 -25.73
N ASN A 352 -6.00 13.39 -24.82
CA ASN A 352 -5.25 13.57 -23.57
C ASN A 352 -3.96 12.76 -23.47
N TYR A 353 -3.69 11.86 -24.41
CA TYR A 353 -2.43 11.09 -24.39
C TYR A 353 -1.26 11.94 -24.87
N ARG A 354 -0.33 12.16 -23.99
CA ARG A 354 0.95 12.79 -24.31
C ARG A 354 2.04 11.74 -24.13
N PHE A 355 2.46 11.15 -25.23
CA PHE A 355 3.64 10.30 -25.21
C PHE A 355 4.88 11.16 -25.37
N VAL A 356 5.84 10.98 -24.46
CA VAL A 356 7.17 11.49 -24.64
C VAL A 356 7.92 10.48 -25.50
N ILE A 357 8.13 10.80 -26.73
CA ILE A 357 9.05 10.04 -27.58
C ILE A 357 10.42 10.68 -27.37
N PRO A 358 11.47 9.89 -27.04
CA PRO A 358 12.83 10.40 -27.13
C PRO A 358 13.05 11.01 -28.52
N ALA A 359 13.60 12.19 -28.57
CA ALA A 359 13.90 12.79 -29.84
C ALA A 359 14.96 11.93 -30.56
N GLU A 360 14.78 11.69 -31.84
CA GLU A 360 15.69 10.88 -32.66
C GLU A 360 17.12 11.47 -32.70
N ASP A 361 17.24 12.75 -32.44
CA ASP A 361 18.51 13.49 -32.38
C ASP A 361 19.19 13.45 -30.99
N GLY A 362 18.66 12.69 -30.03
CA GLY A 362 19.16 12.60 -28.65
C GLY A 362 18.92 13.86 -27.82
N SER A 363 18.17 14.83 -28.32
CA SER A 363 17.79 16.00 -27.52
C SER A 363 16.92 15.57 -26.33
N LYS A 364 16.99 16.33 -25.25
CA LYS A 364 16.15 16.05 -24.06
C LYS A 364 14.67 16.08 -24.47
N PRO A 365 13.90 15.08 -24.10
CA PRO A 365 12.46 15.12 -24.35
C PRO A 365 11.89 16.35 -23.65
N ASP A 366 11.16 17.16 -24.41
CA ASP A 366 10.45 18.28 -23.84
C ASP A 366 9.16 17.77 -23.20
N PHE A 367 9.18 17.65 -21.88
CA PHE A 367 8.03 17.24 -21.08
C PHE A 367 7.00 18.38 -20.89
N GLY A 368 7.15 19.50 -21.60
CA GLY A 368 6.31 20.69 -21.45
C GLY A 368 4.84 20.46 -21.75
N ILE A 369 4.01 21.11 -20.96
CA ILE A 369 2.59 21.27 -21.20
C ILE A 369 2.42 21.95 -22.57
N GLY A 370 1.83 21.30 -23.56
CA GLY A 370 1.54 21.93 -24.86
C GLY A 370 1.85 21.14 -26.12
N ARG A 371 2.41 19.94 -26.03
CA ARG A 371 2.71 19.17 -27.25
C ARG A 371 1.46 18.54 -27.85
N THR A 372 1.38 18.61 -29.17
CA THR A 372 0.32 17.96 -29.95
C THR A 372 0.41 16.43 -29.76
N PRO A 373 -0.68 15.74 -29.45
CA PRO A 373 -0.69 14.27 -29.36
C PRO A 373 -0.18 13.63 -30.64
N ILE A 374 0.54 12.51 -30.50
CA ILE A 374 1.15 11.79 -31.63
C ILE A 374 0.16 11.50 -32.76
N TRP A 375 -1.05 11.13 -32.43
CA TRP A 375 -2.08 10.84 -33.42
C TRP A 375 -2.47 12.07 -34.27
N LYS A 376 -2.34 13.30 -33.77
CA LYS A 376 -2.56 14.52 -34.57
C LYS A 376 -1.40 14.80 -35.53
N ARG A 377 -0.21 14.24 -35.33
CA ARG A 377 0.93 14.38 -36.24
C ARG A 377 0.78 13.49 -37.49
N GLN A 378 0.10 12.34 -37.35
CA GLN A 378 -0.06 11.39 -38.45
C GLN A 378 -1.16 11.81 -39.44
N THR A 379 -2.11 12.67 -39.03
CA THR A 379 -3.19 13.16 -39.90
C THR A 379 -2.91 14.50 -40.61
N GLY A 380 -1.76 15.12 -40.34
CA GLY A 380 -1.34 16.41 -40.90
C GLY A 380 -0.44 16.32 -42.14
N GLY A 381 -0.39 15.18 -42.80
CA GLY A 381 0.36 14.97 -44.02
C GLY A 381 -0.56 14.66 -45.19
N GLN A 382 -1.27 15.65 -45.71
CA GLN A 382 -1.71 15.78 -47.11
C GLN A 382 -1.64 17.26 -47.53
#